data_d23f399ceff4e6818b1420365a973fbc
#
_entry.id   d23f399ceff4e6818b1420365a973fbc
#
_cell.length_a   1.000
_cell.length_b   1.000
_cell.length_c   1.000
_cell.angle_alpha   90.00
_cell.angle_beta   90.00
_cell.angle_gamma   90.00
#
_symmetry.space_group_name_H-M   'P 1'
#
loop_
_entity.id
_entity.type
_entity.pdbx_description
1 polymer ?
#
loop_
_entity_poly.entity_id
_entity_poly.type
_entity_poly.pdbx_seq_one_letter_code
_entity_poly.pdbx_strand_id
1 'polypeptide(L)'
;MCIRDRHPTDHKSFASSHENKSPFDTVEMFYGDQVLWPDHCIQGSMGAGFHPDLNHKRADVIIRKGSNPAVDSYSAFYENDKVTPTGLHGYLKNREVTKLTLVGLATDYCVAFSALDAEKLGYAVTVRLDMARGIDSDGSLNAALDKMSKAGVNLVNG
;
A
#
# COMPACT_ATOMS: atom_id res chain seq x y z
N MET A 1 -6.63 -11.99 -5.37
CA MET A 1 -7.24 -10.78 -4.77
C MET A 1 -6.66 -9.51 -5.35
N CYS A 2 -7.35 -8.40 -5.26
CA CYS A 2 -6.87 -7.09 -5.70
C CYS A 2 -6.96 -6.10 -4.53
N ILE A 3 -5.96 -5.21 -4.46
CA ILE A 3 -5.91 -4.12 -3.48
C ILE A 3 -5.88 -2.81 -4.26
N ARG A 4 -6.65 -1.82 -3.85
CA ARG A 4 -6.69 -0.54 -4.56
C ARG A 4 -7.05 0.62 -3.63
N ASP A 5 -6.30 1.71 -3.74
CA ASP A 5 -6.59 2.95 -3.05
C ASP A 5 -7.91 3.55 -3.53
N ARG A 6 -8.60 4.22 -2.62
CA ARG A 6 -9.85 4.92 -2.89
C ARG A 6 -10.02 6.08 -1.91
N HIS A 7 -9.34 7.18 -2.20
CA HIS A 7 -9.28 8.36 -1.34
C HIS A 7 -10.47 9.31 -1.54
N PRO A 8 -11.03 9.90 -0.49
CA PRO A 8 -11.89 11.06 -0.63
C PRO A 8 -11.10 12.28 -1.14
N THR A 9 -11.78 13.27 -1.69
CA THR A 9 -11.14 14.45 -2.32
C THR A 9 -10.38 15.34 -1.33
N ASP A 10 -10.73 15.28 -0.05
CA ASP A 10 -10.14 16.07 1.05
C ASP A 10 -9.13 15.26 1.90
N HIS A 11 -8.62 14.17 1.33
CA HIS A 11 -7.71 13.27 2.04
C HIS A 11 -6.44 13.98 2.50
N LYS A 12 -6.07 13.84 3.78
CA LYS A 12 -4.97 14.57 4.39
C LYS A 12 -3.57 14.10 3.98
N SER A 13 -3.44 13.04 3.20
CA SER A 13 -2.18 12.70 2.54
C SER A 13 -1.96 13.42 1.21
N PHE A 14 -2.90 14.22 0.73
CA PHE A 14 -2.72 15.01 -0.48
C PHE A 14 -2.05 16.36 -0.17
N ALA A 15 -1.07 16.75 -0.98
CA ALA A 15 -0.44 18.06 -0.86
C ALA A 15 -1.45 19.20 -1.02
N SER A 16 -2.45 19.03 -1.89
CA SER A 16 -3.55 19.97 -2.12
C SER A 16 -4.42 20.25 -0.88
N SER A 17 -4.37 19.36 0.13
CA SER A 17 -5.09 19.53 1.42
C SER A 17 -4.32 20.36 2.46
N HIS A 18 -3.14 20.89 2.10
CA HIS A 18 -2.26 21.66 2.99
C HIS A 18 -1.79 22.95 2.32
N GLU A 19 -1.88 24.07 3.05
CA GLU A 19 -1.36 25.35 2.55
C GLU A 19 0.17 25.32 2.42
N ASN A 20 0.69 25.89 1.32
CA ASN A 20 2.12 26.01 1.04
C ASN A 20 2.90 24.70 1.05
N LYS A 21 2.26 23.58 0.69
CA LYS A 21 2.89 22.28 0.56
C LYS A 21 2.87 21.79 -0.87
N SER A 22 3.88 20.99 -1.18
CA SER A 22 4.05 20.34 -2.48
C SER A 22 4.04 18.82 -2.35
N PRO A 23 3.75 18.08 -3.43
CA PRO A 23 3.94 16.64 -3.44
C PRO A 23 5.36 16.27 -3.02
N PHE A 24 5.46 15.21 -2.21
CA PHE A 24 6.68 14.67 -1.58
C PHE A 24 7.20 15.47 -0.37
N ASP A 25 6.60 16.59 -0.01
CA ASP A 25 6.83 17.18 1.31
C ASP A 25 6.37 16.21 2.42
N THR A 26 6.93 16.37 3.61
CA THR A 26 6.50 15.62 4.80
C THR A 26 5.76 16.54 5.76
N VAL A 27 4.72 16.04 6.39
CA VAL A 27 3.99 16.68 7.48
C VAL A 27 3.87 15.73 8.66
N GLU A 28 3.88 16.30 9.87
CA GLU A 28 3.60 15.54 11.08
C GLU A 28 2.09 15.35 11.24
N MET A 29 1.66 14.11 11.36
CA MET A 29 0.28 13.71 11.65
C MET A 29 0.22 13.04 13.02
N PHE A 30 -0.96 12.84 13.57
CA PHE A 30 -1.11 12.20 14.90
C PHE A 30 -0.56 10.76 14.97
N TYR A 31 -0.34 10.12 13.83
CA TYR A 31 0.24 8.77 13.70
C TYR A 31 1.71 8.77 13.25
N GLY A 32 2.35 9.93 13.15
CA GLY A 32 3.74 10.10 12.71
C GLY A 32 3.88 10.84 11.39
N ASP A 33 5.06 10.79 10.81
CA ASP A 33 5.38 11.49 9.57
C ASP A 33 4.62 10.91 8.38
N GLN A 34 3.97 11.79 7.62
CA GLN A 34 3.24 11.48 6.40
C GLN A 34 3.85 12.19 5.20
N VAL A 35 4.27 11.42 4.20
CA VAL A 35 4.64 11.96 2.88
C VAL A 35 3.39 12.42 2.17
N LEU A 36 3.41 13.64 1.65
CA LEU A 36 2.31 14.21 0.88
C LEU A 36 2.38 13.78 -0.58
N TRP A 37 1.26 13.38 -1.10
CA TRP A 37 1.12 12.87 -2.47
C TRP A 37 0.40 13.87 -3.37
N PRO A 38 0.62 13.83 -4.69
CA PRO A 38 -0.32 14.43 -5.62
C PRO A 38 -1.69 13.73 -5.49
N ASP A 39 -2.76 14.43 -5.84
CA ASP A 39 -4.12 13.88 -5.84
C ASP A 39 -4.19 12.64 -6.75
N HIS A 40 -4.62 11.53 -6.19
CA HIS A 40 -4.69 10.27 -6.91
C HIS A 40 -5.77 9.35 -6.35
N CYS A 41 -6.22 8.39 -7.14
CA CYS A 41 -7.20 7.38 -6.72
C CYS A 41 -8.45 7.94 -6.05
N ILE A 42 -8.89 9.14 -6.47
CA ILE A 42 -10.04 9.84 -5.91
C ILE A 42 -11.33 9.03 -6.14
N GLN A 43 -12.12 8.89 -5.10
CA GLN A 43 -13.40 8.17 -5.13
C GLN A 43 -14.31 8.69 -6.25
N GLY A 44 -14.84 7.77 -7.06
CA GLY A 44 -15.70 8.11 -8.20
C GLY A 44 -14.96 8.49 -9.48
N SER A 45 -13.64 8.73 -9.44
CA SER A 45 -12.84 9.01 -10.64
C SER A 45 -12.36 7.73 -11.34
N MET A 46 -12.01 7.86 -12.62
CA MET A 46 -11.35 6.76 -13.37
C MET A 46 -10.01 6.37 -12.74
N GLY A 47 -9.29 7.32 -12.12
CA GLY A 47 -8.02 7.08 -11.44
C GLY A 47 -8.13 6.13 -10.23
N ALA A 48 -9.30 5.98 -9.62
CA ALA A 48 -9.57 5.01 -8.57
C ALA A 48 -10.01 3.63 -9.12
N GLY A 49 -10.16 3.50 -10.43
CA GLY A 49 -10.47 2.24 -11.11
C GLY A 49 -9.27 1.30 -11.19
N PHE A 50 -9.52 0.05 -11.53
CA PHE A 50 -8.47 -0.88 -11.95
C PHE A 50 -8.09 -0.60 -13.40
N HIS A 51 -6.81 -0.86 -13.74
CA HIS A 51 -6.39 -0.78 -15.13
C HIS A 51 -7.24 -1.71 -16.00
N PRO A 52 -7.67 -1.31 -17.21
CA PRO A 52 -8.56 -2.10 -18.05
C PRO A 52 -8.00 -3.48 -18.41
N ASP A 53 -6.68 -3.60 -18.54
CA ASP A 53 -6.03 -4.87 -18.86
C ASP A 53 -5.88 -5.79 -17.63
N LEU A 54 -6.16 -5.31 -16.43
CA LEU A 54 -6.13 -6.15 -15.23
C LEU A 54 -7.43 -6.95 -15.12
N ASN A 55 -7.32 -8.27 -15.20
CA ASN A 55 -8.48 -9.16 -15.03
C ASN A 55 -8.91 -9.25 -13.54
N HIS A 56 -9.32 -8.11 -12.98
CA HIS A 56 -9.77 -8.01 -11.59
C HIS A 56 -11.06 -8.79 -11.29
N LYS A 57 -11.83 -9.16 -12.34
CA LYS A 57 -13.07 -9.96 -12.20
C LYS A 57 -12.79 -11.38 -11.68
N ARG A 58 -11.54 -11.86 -11.80
CA ARG A 58 -11.11 -13.16 -11.24
C ARG A 58 -10.66 -13.08 -9.79
N ALA A 59 -10.72 -11.89 -9.17
CA ALA A 59 -10.31 -11.73 -7.78
C ALA A 59 -11.42 -12.26 -6.85
N ASP A 60 -11.06 -13.14 -5.91
CA ASP A 60 -11.99 -13.64 -4.87
C ASP A 60 -12.39 -12.55 -3.89
N VAL A 61 -11.54 -11.53 -3.72
CA VAL A 61 -11.81 -10.38 -2.87
C VAL A 61 -11.13 -9.13 -3.43
N ILE A 62 -11.76 -7.99 -3.23
CA ILE A 62 -11.20 -6.66 -3.50
C ILE A 62 -11.18 -5.89 -2.19
N ILE A 63 -10.00 -5.44 -1.77
CA ILE A 63 -9.84 -4.55 -0.62
C ILE A 63 -9.63 -3.13 -1.13
N ARG A 64 -10.46 -2.21 -0.66
CA ARG A 64 -10.28 -0.77 -0.85
C ARG A 64 -9.66 -0.20 0.41
N LYS A 65 -8.59 0.57 0.26
CA LYS A 65 -7.87 1.18 1.38
C LYS A 65 -7.75 2.69 1.20
N GLY A 66 -7.28 3.42 2.23
CA GLY A 66 -7.14 4.87 2.17
C GLY A 66 -8.48 5.62 2.04
N SER A 67 -9.56 5.07 2.60
CA SER A 67 -10.89 5.71 2.57
C SER A 67 -11.12 6.66 3.75
N ASN A 68 -10.28 6.61 4.77
CA ASN A 68 -10.33 7.51 5.91
C ASN A 68 -9.62 8.83 5.53
N PRO A 69 -10.30 9.98 5.50
CA PRO A 69 -9.67 11.22 5.09
C PRO A 69 -8.52 11.67 5.99
N ALA A 70 -8.48 11.22 7.25
CA ALA A 70 -7.50 11.64 8.24
C ALA A 70 -6.27 10.72 8.34
N VAL A 71 -6.32 9.50 7.81
CA VAL A 71 -5.25 8.49 7.93
C VAL A 71 -5.01 7.84 6.58
N ASP A 72 -3.78 7.91 6.09
CA ASP A 72 -3.40 7.19 4.87
C ASP A 72 -3.23 5.69 5.12
N SER A 73 -3.16 4.92 4.07
CA SER A 73 -3.05 3.47 4.12
C SER A 73 -2.09 2.97 3.05
N TYR A 74 -0.83 2.77 3.40
CA TYR A 74 0.13 2.13 2.49
C TYR A 74 -0.07 0.62 2.48
N SER A 75 -0.15 0.02 3.66
CA SER A 75 -0.33 -1.43 3.80
C SER A 75 -1.73 -1.89 3.37
N ALA A 76 -1.79 -3.08 2.80
CA ALA A 76 -3.05 -3.80 2.57
C ALA A 76 -3.66 -4.36 3.86
N PHE A 77 -2.95 -4.33 4.99
CA PHE A 77 -3.37 -4.92 6.26
C PHE A 77 -3.81 -3.89 7.29
N TYR A 78 -3.11 -2.76 7.36
CA TYR A 78 -3.37 -1.69 8.34
C TYR A 78 -3.27 -0.33 7.69
N GLU A 79 -4.02 0.64 8.21
CA GLU A 79 -3.80 2.05 7.92
C GLU A 79 -2.46 2.51 8.53
N ASN A 80 -1.99 3.71 8.18
CA ASN A 80 -0.68 4.20 8.63
C ASN A 80 -0.59 4.42 10.15
N ASP A 81 -1.74 4.49 10.85
CA ASP A 81 -1.81 4.51 12.31
C ASP A 81 -1.37 3.19 12.97
N LYS A 82 -1.18 2.12 12.17
CA LYS A 82 -0.75 0.77 12.59
C LYS A 82 -1.71 0.00 13.51
N VAL A 83 -2.90 0.53 13.74
CA VAL A 83 -3.92 -0.09 14.59
C VAL A 83 -5.24 -0.36 13.86
N THR A 84 -5.61 0.47 12.88
CA THR A 84 -6.84 0.30 12.12
C THR A 84 -6.67 -0.76 11.03
N PRO A 85 -7.36 -1.92 11.12
CA PRO A 85 -7.20 -3.00 10.14
C PRO A 85 -8.07 -2.75 8.91
N THR A 86 -7.59 -3.17 7.75
CA THR A 86 -8.38 -3.18 6.50
C THR A 86 -9.39 -4.34 6.43
N GLY A 87 -9.26 -5.34 7.29
CA GLY A 87 -10.02 -6.59 7.24
C GLY A 87 -9.35 -7.71 6.44
N LEU A 88 -8.27 -7.44 5.71
CA LEU A 88 -7.60 -8.46 4.88
C LEU A 88 -7.07 -9.63 5.70
N HIS A 89 -6.46 -9.38 6.87
CA HIS A 89 -5.93 -10.44 7.71
C HIS A 89 -7.01 -11.44 8.14
N GLY A 90 -8.17 -10.95 8.58
CA GLY A 90 -9.30 -11.82 8.96
C GLY A 90 -9.81 -12.66 7.80
N TYR A 91 -9.91 -12.06 6.60
CA TYR A 91 -10.30 -12.78 5.39
C TYR A 91 -9.31 -13.91 5.06
N LEU A 92 -8.01 -13.65 5.09
CA LEU A 92 -6.97 -14.63 4.78
C LEU A 92 -6.89 -15.72 5.84
N LYS A 93 -6.96 -15.34 7.11
CA LYS A 93 -6.93 -16.27 8.25
C LYS A 93 -8.09 -17.27 8.21
N ASN A 94 -9.31 -16.81 7.93
CA ASN A 94 -10.48 -17.67 7.82
C ASN A 94 -10.42 -18.65 6.62
N ARG A 95 -9.51 -18.42 5.69
CA ARG A 95 -9.25 -19.28 4.52
C ARG A 95 -7.96 -20.08 4.67
N GLU A 96 -7.35 -20.08 5.86
CA GLU A 96 -6.12 -20.81 6.18
C GLU A 96 -4.96 -20.51 5.21
N VAL A 97 -4.93 -19.29 4.67
CA VAL A 97 -3.84 -18.83 3.82
C VAL A 97 -2.60 -18.62 4.65
N THR A 98 -1.49 -19.23 4.26
CA THR A 98 -0.20 -19.14 4.96
C THR A 98 0.91 -18.51 4.12
N LYS A 99 0.71 -18.40 2.80
CA LYS A 99 1.72 -17.86 1.86
C LYS A 99 1.11 -16.78 1.00
N LEU A 100 1.86 -15.70 0.81
CA LEU A 100 1.43 -14.57 -0.01
C LEU A 100 2.49 -14.23 -1.06
N THR A 101 2.03 -13.97 -2.29
CA THR A 101 2.87 -13.38 -3.32
C THR A 101 2.32 -12.00 -3.64
N LEU A 102 3.17 -10.98 -3.53
CA LEU A 102 2.81 -9.59 -3.76
C LEU A 102 3.44 -9.11 -5.07
N VAL A 103 2.65 -8.35 -5.81
CA VAL A 103 3.02 -7.67 -7.06
C VAL A 103 2.35 -6.30 -7.10
N GLY A 104 2.82 -5.41 -7.95
CA GLY A 104 2.13 -4.13 -8.21
C GLY A 104 2.91 -2.89 -7.79
N LEU A 105 2.21 -1.87 -7.32
CA LEU A 105 2.72 -0.51 -7.11
C LEU A 105 2.36 0.02 -5.71
N ALA A 106 3.22 0.83 -5.12
CA ALA A 106 4.63 1.01 -5.44
C ALA A 106 5.46 0.08 -4.58
N THR A 107 6.59 -0.42 -5.13
CA THR A 107 7.44 -1.40 -4.43
C THR A 107 7.92 -0.88 -3.09
N ASP A 108 8.32 0.39 -3.01
CA ASP A 108 8.87 1.08 -1.84
C ASP A 108 7.82 1.58 -0.84
N TYR A 109 6.54 1.59 -1.23
CA TYR A 109 5.43 1.99 -0.37
C TYR A 109 4.42 0.85 -0.18
N CYS A 110 3.33 0.82 -0.94
CA CYS A 110 2.23 -0.11 -0.68
C CYS A 110 2.66 -1.58 -0.68
N VAL A 111 3.57 -1.98 -1.58
CA VAL A 111 4.07 -3.36 -1.63
C VAL A 111 4.94 -3.66 -0.42
N ALA A 112 5.92 -2.80 -0.11
CA ALA A 112 6.82 -3.00 1.02
C ALA A 112 6.08 -2.99 2.36
N PHE A 113 5.21 -1.99 2.59
CA PHE A 113 4.43 -1.92 3.83
C PHE A 113 3.51 -3.12 3.99
N SER A 114 2.88 -3.58 2.90
CA SER A 114 2.06 -4.79 2.93
C SER A 114 2.89 -6.05 3.20
N ALA A 115 4.07 -6.17 2.59
CA ALA A 115 4.96 -7.32 2.79
C ALA A 115 5.45 -7.41 4.23
N LEU A 116 5.87 -6.28 4.81
CA LEU A 116 6.36 -6.19 6.18
C LEU A 116 5.26 -6.48 7.21
N ASP A 117 4.06 -5.95 6.99
CA ASP A 117 2.94 -6.24 7.90
C ASP A 117 2.46 -7.70 7.76
N ALA A 118 2.47 -8.26 6.55
CA ALA A 118 2.17 -9.67 6.33
C ALA A 118 3.17 -10.59 7.03
N GLU A 119 4.46 -10.28 6.95
CA GLU A 119 5.52 -11.05 7.64
C GLU A 119 5.30 -11.04 9.16
N LYS A 120 5.07 -9.86 9.76
CA LYS A 120 4.75 -9.72 11.19
C LYS A 120 3.49 -10.50 11.61
N LEU A 121 2.54 -10.67 10.70
CA LEU A 121 1.33 -11.47 10.91
C LEU A 121 1.55 -12.99 10.73
N GLY A 122 2.79 -13.41 10.40
CA GLY A 122 3.19 -14.82 10.29
C GLY A 122 2.97 -15.45 8.91
N TYR A 123 2.75 -14.66 7.86
CA TYR A 123 2.69 -15.19 6.50
C TYR A 123 4.09 -15.40 5.92
N ALA A 124 4.30 -16.46 5.14
CA ALA A 124 5.45 -16.58 4.26
C ALA A 124 5.25 -15.66 3.04
N VAL A 125 6.05 -14.62 2.92
CA VAL A 125 5.86 -13.55 1.94
C VAL A 125 6.90 -13.60 0.84
N THR A 126 6.44 -13.53 -0.42
CA THR A 126 7.27 -13.34 -1.61
C THR A 126 6.85 -12.07 -2.34
N VAL A 127 7.80 -11.25 -2.72
CA VAL A 127 7.58 -10.10 -3.62
C VAL A 127 8.24 -10.38 -4.96
N ARG A 128 7.45 -10.29 -6.04
CA ARG A 128 7.92 -10.42 -7.42
C ARG A 128 8.36 -9.04 -7.93
N LEU A 129 9.68 -8.79 -7.92
CA LEU A 129 10.26 -7.50 -8.31
C LEU A 129 10.13 -7.23 -9.82
N ASP A 130 10.15 -8.26 -10.64
CA ASP A 130 9.88 -8.18 -12.08
C ASP A 130 8.44 -7.70 -12.38
N MET A 131 7.50 -7.94 -11.45
CA MET A 131 6.08 -7.56 -11.53
C MET A 131 5.72 -6.39 -10.58
N ALA A 132 6.71 -5.65 -10.10
CA ALA A 132 6.53 -4.49 -9.24
C ALA A 132 7.39 -3.32 -9.73
N ARG A 133 6.98 -2.08 -9.40
CA ARG A 133 7.75 -0.87 -9.73
C ARG A 133 7.70 0.09 -8.55
N GLY A 134 8.86 0.66 -8.21
CA GLY A 134 9.01 1.69 -7.17
C GLY A 134 8.79 3.10 -7.69
N ILE A 135 8.61 4.04 -6.79
CA ILE A 135 8.66 5.48 -7.03
C ILE A 135 10.12 5.95 -6.99
N ASP A 136 10.88 5.38 -6.06
CA ASP A 136 12.31 5.66 -5.83
C ASP A 136 12.63 7.15 -5.59
N SER A 137 11.91 7.74 -4.64
CA SER A 137 12.22 9.07 -4.15
C SER A 137 13.38 8.98 -3.14
N ASP A 138 14.50 9.64 -3.46
CA ASP A 138 15.68 9.74 -2.60
C ASP A 138 16.21 8.40 -2.04
N GLY A 139 16.20 7.35 -2.88
CA GLY A 139 16.68 6.02 -2.50
C GLY A 139 15.69 5.18 -1.71
N SER A 140 14.42 5.58 -1.68
CA SER A 140 13.35 4.86 -0.96
C SER A 140 13.23 3.39 -1.40
N LEU A 141 13.48 3.10 -2.69
CA LEU A 141 13.40 1.74 -3.21
C LEU A 141 14.46 0.83 -2.56
N ASN A 142 15.72 1.24 -2.55
CA ASN A 142 16.79 0.45 -1.94
C ASN A 142 16.55 0.26 -0.44
N ALA A 143 16.13 1.31 0.26
CA ALA A 143 15.79 1.23 1.69
C ALA A 143 14.64 0.25 1.96
N ALA A 144 13.63 0.22 1.09
CA ALA A 144 12.50 -0.71 1.21
C ALA A 144 12.91 -2.17 0.94
N LEU A 145 13.73 -2.41 -0.10
CA LEU A 145 14.26 -3.73 -0.41
C LEU A 145 15.10 -4.28 0.75
N ASP A 146 15.97 -3.48 1.32
CA ASP A 146 16.78 -3.84 2.49
C ASP A 146 15.90 -4.18 3.71
N LYS A 147 14.88 -3.37 3.98
CA LYS A 147 13.93 -3.62 5.07
C LYS A 147 13.19 -4.94 4.88
N MET A 148 12.67 -5.18 3.69
CA MET A 148 11.95 -6.43 3.37
C MET A 148 12.87 -7.64 3.50
N SER A 149 14.08 -7.58 2.96
CA SER A 149 15.07 -8.66 3.06
C SER A 149 15.42 -8.96 4.52
N LYS A 150 15.71 -7.95 5.35
CA LYS A 150 15.99 -8.11 6.78
C LYS A 150 14.83 -8.68 7.58
N ALA A 151 13.60 -8.44 7.16
CA ALA A 151 12.40 -8.99 7.77
C ALA A 151 12.08 -10.44 7.34
N GLY A 152 12.84 -11.02 6.41
CA GLY A 152 12.61 -12.39 5.94
C GLY A 152 11.69 -12.51 4.73
N VAL A 153 11.32 -11.39 4.11
CA VAL A 153 10.55 -11.39 2.85
C VAL A 153 11.41 -11.93 1.71
N ASN A 154 10.89 -12.90 0.98
CA ASN A 154 11.55 -13.47 -0.19
C ASN A 154 11.38 -12.52 -1.39
N LEU A 155 12.49 -11.95 -1.87
CA LEU A 155 12.52 -11.05 -3.03
C LEU A 155 13.00 -11.84 -4.24
N VAL A 156 12.18 -11.90 -5.29
CA VAL A 156 12.50 -12.67 -6.50
C VAL A 156 12.37 -11.84 -7.78
N ASN A 157 13.31 -12.05 -8.69
CA ASN A 157 13.23 -11.59 -10.07
C ASN A 157 12.87 -12.82 -10.91
N GLY A 158 11.69 -12.83 -11.48
CA GLY A 158 11.09 -13.76 -12.41
C GLY A 158 11.66 -15.12 -12.67
#